data_ca375b2d8b0b9d44b63c1a4e2dfdf051
#
_entry.id   ca375b2d8b0b9d44b63c1a4e2dfdf051
#
_cell.length_a   1.000
_cell.length_b   1.000
_cell.length_c   1.000
_cell.angle_alpha   90.00
_cell.angle_beta   90.00
_cell.angle_gamma   90.00
#
_symmetry.space_group_name_H-M   'P 1'
#
loop_
_entity.id
_entity.type
_entity.pdbx_description
1 polymer ?
#
loop_
_entity_poly.entity_id
_entity_poly.type
_entity_poly.pdbx_seq_one_letter_code
_entity_poly.pdbx_strand_id
1 'polypeptide(L)'
;GGDGGGPGSAGAGGIGTEHPGVSSPLNAGGGGGGAYPGQPAGPGTNGGGSGNASLGGAGSAASVNTGAGGGGGGGNNGSGGSGGSGFVKIKELDISVQTASGVWQLNEQFDSKKAGTWPS
;
A
#
# COMPACT_ATOMS: atom_id res chain seq x y z
N GLY A 1 14.13 -1.26 5.69
CA GLY A 1 14.88 -2.48 5.45
C GLY A 1 15.46 -3.02 6.75
N GLY A 2 15.64 -4.34 6.83
CA GLY A 2 16.28 -4.99 7.97
C GLY A 2 17.77 -4.71 8.01
N ASP A 3 18.36 -4.59 9.18
CA ASP A 3 19.79 -4.44 9.35
C ASP A 3 20.52 -5.66 8.81
N GLY A 4 21.65 -5.43 8.12
CA GLY A 4 22.60 -6.49 7.80
C GLY A 4 23.11 -7.09 9.09
N GLY A 5 22.74 -8.34 9.37
CA GLY A 5 23.17 -9.04 10.57
C GLY A 5 24.70 -9.20 10.60
N GLY A 6 25.32 -9.08 11.78
CA GLY A 6 26.67 -9.55 12.04
C GLY A 6 26.77 -11.07 11.78
N PRO A 7 27.80 -11.80 12.27
CA PRO A 7 27.96 -13.23 12.00
C PRO A 7 26.75 -14.04 12.53
N GLY A 8 25.66 -14.01 11.79
CA GLY A 8 24.35 -14.54 12.10
C GLY A 8 23.39 -14.31 10.94
N SER A 9 22.12 -14.51 11.15
CA SER A 9 21.07 -14.32 10.13
C SER A 9 20.87 -12.85 9.76
N ALA A 10 20.58 -12.58 8.50
CA ALA A 10 20.19 -11.24 8.07
C ALA A 10 18.82 -10.84 8.64
N GLY A 11 18.63 -9.54 8.85
CA GLY A 11 17.41 -9.01 9.43
C GLY A 11 16.18 -9.19 8.54
N ALA A 12 15.04 -9.46 9.16
CA ALA A 12 13.75 -9.48 8.47
C ALA A 12 13.32 -8.06 8.05
N GLY A 13 12.49 -7.95 7.07
CA GLY A 13 11.85 -6.70 6.70
C GLY A 13 10.93 -6.17 7.80
N GLY A 14 10.81 -4.85 7.91
CA GLY A 14 9.87 -4.23 8.84
C GLY A 14 8.42 -4.53 8.46
N ILE A 15 7.56 -4.57 9.47
CA ILE A 15 6.13 -4.79 9.28
C ILE A 15 5.51 -3.56 8.59
N GLY A 16 4.68 -3.79 7.60
CA GLY A 16 3.89 -2.75 6.94
C GLY A 16 2.74 -2.25 7.81
N THR A 17 2.10 -1.21 7.38
CA THR A 17 0.98 -0.59 8.09
C THR A 17 -0.33 -0.86 7.38
N GLU A 18 -1.40 -1.10 8.14
CA GLU A 18 -2.75 -1.10 7.60
C GLU A 18 -3.20 0.34 7.32
N HIS A 19 -3.78 0.53 6.16
CA HIS A 19 -4.40 1.81 5.83
C HIS A 19 -5.89 1.76 6.16
N PRO A 20 -6.44 2.75 6.89
CA PRO A 20 -7.88 2.80 7.17
C PRO A 20 -8.70 2.78 5.87
N GLY A 21 -9.63 1.85 5.77
CA GLY A 21 -10.52 1.73 4.60
C GLY A 21 -10.00 0.79 3.49
N VAL A 22 -8.88 0.14 3.67
CA VAL A 22 -8.42 -0.96 2.82
C VAL A 22 -8.57 -2.26 3.61
N SER A 23 -9.49 -3.12 3.17
CA SER A 23 -9.62 -4.45 3.78
C SER A 23 -8.40 -5.28 3.38
N SER A 24 -7.44 -5.41 4.31
CA SER A 24 -6.31 -6.35 4.28
C SER A 24 -5.72 -6.71 2.89
N PRO A 25 -4.43 -6.85 2.72
CA PRO A 25 -3.41 -7.06 3.75
C PRO A 25 -2.60 -5.80 4.06
N LEU A 26 -1.85 -5.85 5.15
CA LEU A 26 -0.81 -4.87 5.47
C LEU A 26 0.08 -4.63 4.24
N ASN A 27 0.22 -3.37 3.85
CA ASN A 27 1.02 -2.95 2.69
C ASN A 27 2.26 -2.17 3.14
N ALA A 28 3.14 -1.88 2.20
CA ALA A 28 4.38 -1.16 2.43
C ALA A 28 5.32 -1.86 3.43
N GLY A 29 5.34 -3.18 3.45
CA GLY A 29 6.29 -3.95 4.23
C GLY A 29 7.73 -3.78 3.76
N GLY A 30 8.68 -4.04 4.63
CA GLY A 30 10.11 -3.96 4.32
C GLY A 30 10.62 -5.19 3.59
N GLY A 31 11.63 -5.01 2.76
CA GLY A 31 12.41 -6.12 2.21
C GLY A 31 13.36 -6.71 3.26
N GLY A 32 13.61 -8.01 3.17
CA GLY A 32 14.57 -8.71 4.02
C GLY A 32 16.02 -8.44 3.61
N GLY A 33 16.94 -8.52 4.55
CA GLY A 33 18.37 -8.35 4.29
C GLY A 33 18.98 -9.52 3.53
N GLY A 34 19.97 -9.25 2.68
CA GLY A 34 20.76 -10.29 2.06
C GLY A 34 21.81 -10.85 3.00
N ALA A 35 22.31 -12.05 2.74
CA ALA A 35 23.31 -12.71 3.58
C ALA A 35 24.44 -13.31 2.74
N TYR A 36 25.50 -13.74 3.40
CA TYR A 36 26.55 -14.59 2.82
C TYR A 36 26.12 -16.07 2.82
N PRO A 37 26.71 -16.89 1.93
CA PRO A 37 26.46 -18.32 1.95
C PRO A 37 26.68 -18.95 3.33
N GLY A 38 25.78 -19.84 3.71
CA GLY A 38 25.81 -20.47 5.03
C GLY A 38 25.09 -19.67 6.13
N GLN A 39 24.63 -18.48 5.81
CA GLN A 39 23.81 -17.65 6.71
C GLN A 39 22.40 -17.47 6.09
N PRO A 40 21.33 -17.56 6.91
CA PRO A 40 19.99 -17.36 6.38
C PRO A 40 19.77 -15.89 6.01
N ALA A 41 19.23 -15.67 4.82
CA ALA A 41 18.77 -14.35 4.41
C ALA A 41 17.48 -13.95 5.14
N GLY A 42 17.27 -12.67 5.30
CA GLY A 42 16.08 -12.14 5.96
C GLY A 42 14.83 -12.30 5.08
N PRO A 43 13.69 -12.72 5.66
CA PRO A 43 12.42 -12.73 4.94
C PRO A 43 11.89 -11.32 4.72
N GLY A 44 11.22 -11.09 3.60
CA GLY A 44 10.38 -9.91 3.41
C GLY A 44 9.05 -10.05 4.16
N THR A 45 8.44 -8.94 4.50
CA THR A 45 7.16 -8.90 5.21
C THR A 45 6.12 -8.10 4.43
N ASN A 46 4.85 -8.44 4.56
CA ASN A 46 3.71 -7.69 4.02
C ASN A 46 3.90 -7.20 2.57
N GLY A 47 4.27 -8.11 1.71
CA GLY A 47 4.53 -7.85 0.30
C GLY A 47 5.98 -7.49 -0.03
N GLY A 48 6.86 -7.36 0.96
CA GLY A 48 8.30 -7.14 0.76
C GLY A 48 9.00 -8.36 0.16
N GLY A 49 10.04 -8.10 -0.62
CA GLY A 49 10.90 -9.15 -1.20
C GLY A 49 11.84 -9.74 -0.16
N SER A 50 12.09 -11.04 -0.20
CA SER A 50 13.07 -11.70 0.67
C SER A 50 14.49 -11.46 0.18
N GLY A 51 15.44 -11.43 1.10
CA GLY A 51 16.86 -11.39 0.77
C GLY A 51 17.33 -12.71 0.15
N ASN A 52 18.56 -12.68 -0.36
CA ASN A 52 19.22 -13.85 -0.92
C ASN A 52 20.51 -14.13 -0.15
N ALA A 53 20.86 -15.40 -0.02
CA ALA A 53 22.07 -15.88 0.68
C ALA A 53 23.09 -16.53 -0.25
N SER A 54 22.87 -16.51 -1.56
CA SER A 54 23.82 -17.05 -2.53
C SER A 54 24.84 -15.99 -2.96
N LEU A 55 26.06 -16.41 -3.28
CA LEU A 55 27.06 -15.50 -3.86
C LEU A 55 26.55 -14.94 -5.20
N GLY A 56 26.51 -13.61 -5.30
CA GLY A 56 26.00 -12.95 -6.48
C GLY A 56 24.49 -13.11 -6.72
N GLY A 57 23.77 -13.78 -5.80
CA GLY A 57 22.32 -13.99 -5.92
C GLY A 57 21.51 -12.71 -5.72
N ALA A 58 20.56 -12.45 -6.60
CA ALA A 58 19.67 -11.30 -6.47
C ALA A 58 18.62 -11.51 -5.38
N GLY A 59 18.32 -10.45 -4.63
CA GLY A 59 17.17 -10.44 -3.73
C GLY A 59 15.86 -10.52 -4.52
N SER A 60 14.81 -10.98 -3.84
CA SER A 60 13.48 -11.08 -4.45
C SER A 60 12.85 -9.70 -4.63
N ALA A 61 12.11 -9.53 -5.72
CA ALA A 61 11.27 -8.35 -5.90
C ALA A 61 10.11 -8.36 -4.89
N ALA A 62 9.64 -7.19 -4.52
CA ALA A 62 8.42 -7.02 -3.76
C ALA A 62 7.19 -7.30 -4.63
N SER A 63 6.09 -7.61 -3.96
CA SER A 63 4.80 -7.78 -4.62
C SER A 63 4.31 -6.49 -5.26
N VAL A 64 3.70 -6.59 -6.40
CA VAL A 64 3.07 -5.44 -7.10
C VAL A 64 1.90 -4.88 -6.28
N ASN A 65 1.64 -3.58 -6.41
CA ASN A 65 0.53 -2.88 -5.76
C ASN A 65 0.58 -2.94 -4.22
N THR A 66 1.78 -3.02 -3.65
CA THR A 66 1.97 -3.01 -2.19
C THR A 66 2.78 -1.82 -1.69
N GLY A 67 3.54 -1.15 -2.56
CA GLY A 67 4.50 -0.14 -2.12
C GLY A 67 5.62 -0.68 -1.24
N ALA A 68 5.81 -2.00 -1.21
CA ALA A 68 6.77 -2.66 -0.36
C ALA A 68 8.20 -2.63 -0.91
N GLY A 69 9.19 -2.81 -0.06
CA GLY A 69 10.60 -2.82 -0.43
C GLY A 69 11.07 -4.16 -0.99
N GLY A 70 11.99 -4.13 -1.97
CA GLY A 70 12.66 -5.35 -2.45
C GLY A 70 13.67 -5.89 -1.46
N GLY A 71 14.01 -7.15 -1.58
CA GLY A 71 14.98 -7.85 -0.75
C GLY A 71 16.44 -7.52 -1.08
N GLY A 72 17.33 -7.68 -0.13
CA GLY A 72 18.77 -7.49 -0.30
C GLY A 72 19.41 -8.61 -1.11
N GLY A 73 20.42 -8.27 -1.94
CA GLY A 73 21.21 -9.25 -2.66
C GLY A 73 22.15 -10.02 -1.75
N GLY A 74 22.52 -11.21 -2.13
CA GLY A 74 23.49 -12.05 -1.45
C GLY A 74 24.92 -11.51 -1.57
N GLY A 75 25.83 -12.12 -0.83
CA GLY A 75 27.24 -11.72 -0.81
C GLY A 75 27.85 -11.69 -2.22
N ASN A 76 28.97 -10.99 -2.36
CA ASN A 76 29.72 -10.90 -3.59
C ASN A 76 28.95 -10.25 -4.76
N ASN A 77 28.51 -9.02 -4.54
CA ASN A 77 27.81 -8.17 -5.51
C ASN A 77 26.41 -8.66 -5.98
N GLY A 78 25.71 -9.44 -5.16
CA GLY A 78 24.29 -9.74 -5.43
C GLY A 78 23.46 -8.44 -5.49
N SER A 79 22.67 -8.29 -6.52
CA SER A 79 21.78 -7.13 -6.68
C SER A 79 20.57 -7.22 -5.75
N GLY A 80 20.09 -6.08 -5.25
CA GLY A 80 18.83 -6.03 -4.54
C GLY A 80 17.64 -6.28 -5.47
N GLY A 81 16.55 -6.79 -4.91
CA GLY A 81 15.28 -6.91 -5.62
C GLY A 81 14.59 -5.56 -5.80
N SER A 82 13.75 -5.46 -6.80
CA SER A 82 12.96 -4.26 -7.07
C SER A 82 11.88 -4.05 -6.00
N GLY A 83 11.62 -2.79 -5.68
CA GLY A 83 10.45 -2.43 -4.86
C GLY A 83 9.14 -2.70 -5.62
N GLY A 84 8.06 -2.90 -4.86
CA GLY A 84 6.73 -3.05 -5.42
C GLY A 84 6.14 -1.71 -5.83
N SER A 85 5.31 -1.72 -6.88
CA SER A 85 4.50 -0.56 -7.23
C SER A 85 3.52 -0.23 -6.10
N GLY A 86 3.22 1.07 -5.95
CA GLY A 86 2.14 1.51 -5.08
C GLY A 86 0.76 1.33 -5.73
N PHE A 87 -0.27 1.65 -4.97
CA PHE A 87 -1.63 1.77 -5.49
C PHE A 87 -2.32 2.99 -4.89
N VAL A 88 -3.30 3.50 -5.61
CA VAL A 88 -4.17 4.57 -5.13
C VAL A 88 -5.58 4.02 -5.05
N LYS A 89 -6.20 4.14 -3.88
CA LYS A 89 -7.62 3.80 -3.70
C LYS A 89 -8.40 5.09 -3.45
N ILE A 90 -9.31 5.40 -4.36
CA ILE A 90 -10.22 6.52 -4.23
C ILE A 90 -11.58 5.95 -3.78
N LYS A 91 -12.06 6.39 -2.62
CA LYS A 91 -13.41 6.10 -2.18
C LYS A 91 -14.24 7.35 -2.39
N GLU A 92 -15.12 7.30 -3.35
CA GLU A 92 -16.16 8.30 -3.49
C GLU A 92 -17.14 8.12 -2.33
N LEU A 93 -17.31 9.19 -1.56
CA LEU A 93 -18.36 9.21 -0.55
C LEU A 93 -19.68 9.38 -1.30
N ASP A 94 -20.49 8.35 -1.33
CA ASP A 94 -21.87 8.47 -1.78
C ASP A 94 -22.59 9.37 -0.78
N ILE A 95 -22.54 10.65 -1.03
CA ILE A 95 -23.40 11.59 -0.35
C ILE A 95 -24.78 11.37 -0.97
N SER A 96 -25.53 10.43 -0.42
CA SER A 96 -26.96 10.42 -0.62
C SER A 96 -27.46 11.77 -0.11
N VAL A 97 -27.67 12.69 -1.01
CA VAL A 97 -28.32 13.96 -0.71
C VAL A 97 -29.73 13.58 -0.30
N GLN A 98 -29.90 13.35 0.99
CA GLN A 98 -31.24 13.49 1.56
C GLN A 98 -31.61 14.95 1.33
N THR A 99 -32.48 15.15 0.36
CA THR A 99 -33.10 16.45 0.12
C THR A 99 -33.63 16.96 1.45
N ALA A 100 -32.86 17.89 2.05
CA ALA A 100 -33.39 18.61 3.21
C ALA A 100 -34.69 19.28 2.73
N SER A 101 -35.75 19.13 3.53
CA SER A 101 -37.09 19.67 3.20
C SER A 101 -37.09 21.11 2.74
N GLY A 102 -36.08 21.91 3.11
CA GLY A 102 -35.92 23.28 2.66
C GLY A 102 -35.53 23.44 1.19
N VAL A 103 -34.68 22.55 0.64
CA VAL A 103 -34.31 22.57 -0.79
C VAL A 103 -35.48 22.15 -1.69
N TRP A 104 -36.26 21.19 -1.22
CA TRP A 104 -37.46 20.73 -1.91
C TRP A 104 -38.52 21.84 -1.99
N GLN A 105 -38.78 22.54 -0.91
CA GLN A 105 -39.70 23.67 -0.89
C GLN A 105 -39.26 24.81 -1.80
N LEU A 106 -37.97 25.05 -1.95
CA LEU A 106 -37.47 26.07 -2.85
C LEU A 106 -37.76 25.74 -4.32
N ASN A 107 -37.61 24.50 -4.71
CA ASN A 107 -37.95 24.04 -6.07
C ASN A 107 -39.45 24.13 -6.36
N GLU A 108 -40.30 23.75 -5.41
CA GLU A 108 -41.74 23.88 -5.55
C GLU A 108 -42.18 25.36 -5.72
N GLN A 109 -41.61 26.25 -4.93
CA GLN A 109 -41.89 27.67 -5.05
C GLN A 109 -41.43 28.25 -6.40
N PHE A 110 -40.27 27.83 -6.90
CA PHE A 110 -39.77 28.27 -8.18
C PHE A 110 -40.65 27.77 -9.33
N ASP A 111 -41.07 26.52 -9.31
CA ASP A 111 -41.95 25.94 -10.33
C ASP A 111 -43.32 26.62 -10.34
N SER A 112 -43.90 26.87 -9.18
CA SER A 112 -45.19 27.58 -9.02
C SER A 112 -45.12 29.01 -9.58
N LYS A 113 -44.05 29.70 -9.33
CA LYS A 113 -43.83 31.06 -9.84
C LYS A 113 -43.68 31.09 -11.35
N LYS A 114 -42.93 30.12 -11.91
CA LYS A 114 -42.74 29.97 -13.35
C LYS A 114 -44.04 29.61 -14.07
N ALA A 115 -44.88 28.81 -13.47
CA ALA A 115 -46.18 28.43 -13.98
C ALA A 115 -47.27 29.51 -13.83
N GLY A 116 -46.98 30.63 -13.16
CA GLY A 116 -47.96 31.69 -12.88
C GLY A 116 -48.99 31.33 -11.84
N THR A 117 -48.78 30.24 -11.05
CA THR A 117 -49.71 29.77 -10.04
C THR A 117 -49.31 30.23 -8.63
N TRP A 118 -48.26 31.01 -8.50
CA TRP A 118 -47.83 31.58 -7.23
C TRP A 118 -48.87 32.51 -6.67
N PRO A 119 -49.42 32.30 -5.47
CA PRO A 119 -50.30 33.29 -4.86
C PRO A 119 -49.53 34.55 -4.58
N SER A 120 -49.99 35.61 -5.10
CA SER A 120 -49.46 36.94 -4.87
C SER A 120 -49.71 37.43 -3.45
#